data_034fd0390f3793637ceed66e477338d1
#
_entry.id   034fd0390f3793637ceed66e477338d1
#
_cell.length_a   1.000
_cell.length_b   1.000
_cell.length_c   1.000
_cell.angle_alpha   90.00
_cell.angle_beta   90.00
_cell.angle_gamma   90.00
#
_symmetry.space_group_name_H-M   'P 1'
#
loop_
_entity.id
_entity.type
_entity.pdbx_description
1 polymer ?
#
loop_
_entity_poly.entity_id
_entity_poly.type
_entity_poly.pdbx_seq_one_letter_code
_entity_poly.pdbx_strand_id
1 'polypeptide(L)'
;MNSTPISVVIAGGGTAGHIEPALAVGEALRERHGARITALGTEKGLERDIIPARGVDLSLITPVPIPRKVNAQLFKLPFNLSRAVGEAKQVLKDVEADVVFGTGGYVAGPAYIAARSLGIPFYVLETNALAGMANKLGVK
;
A
#
# COMPACT_ATOMS: atom_id res chain seq x y z
N MET A 1 14.65 -1.85 -28.37
CA MET A 1 14.92 -2.25 -26.99
C MET A 1 13.64 -2.54 -26.27
N ASN A 2 13.50 -3.77 -25.86
CA ASN A 2 12.35 -4.16 -25.04
C ASN A 2 12.59 -3.79 -23.60
N SER A 3 12.05 -2.66 -23.20
CA SER A 3 11.95 -2.38 -21.78
C SER A 3 10.68 -3.01 -21.25
N THR A 4 10.81 -3.92 -20.30
CA THR A 4 9.67 -4.39 -19.52
C THR A 4 9.05 -3.19 -18.81
N PRO A 5 7.73 -3.01 -18.83
CA PRO A 5 7.10 -1.92 -18.09
C PRO A 5 7.46 -1.96 -16.62
N ILE A 6 7.68 -0.80 -16.02
CA ILE A 6 7.89 -0.71 -14.58
C ILE A 6 6.64 -1.19 -13.86
N SER A 7 6.82 -2.06 -12.87
CA SER A 7 5.73 -2.51 -12.01
C SER A 7 5.72 -1.68 -10.73
N VAL A 8 4.63 -0.97 -10.51
CA VAL A 8 4.44 -0.09 -9.35
C VAL A 8 3.30 -0.61 -8.50
N VAL A 9 3.56 -0.76 -7.21
CA VAL A 9 2.53 -1.09 -6.24
C VAL A 9 2.20 0.17 -5.46
N ILE A 10 0.93 0.57 -5.49
CA ILE A 10 0.46 1.71 -4.71
C ILE A 10 -0.22 1.23 -3.43
N ALA A 11 0.04 1.91 -2.34
CA ALA A 11 -0.47 1.56 -1.02
C ALA A 11 -1.05 2.79 -0.32
N GLY A 12 -2.33 2.97 -0.44
CA GLY A 12 -3.07 4.03 0.24
C GLY A 12 -4.49 3.55 0.44
N GLY A 13 -4.95 3.53 1.67
CA GLY A 13 -6.24 2.94 1.95
C GLY A 13 -6.94 3.53 3.16
N GLY A 14 -8.14 3.03 3.38
CA GLY A 14 -9.02 3.45 4.47
C GLY A 14 -9.88 4.65 4.13
N THR A 15 -9.30 5.71 3.64
CA THR A 15 -10.01 6.96 3.31
C THR A 15 -9.67 7.45 1.91
N ALA A 16 -10.57 8.25 1.35
CA ALA A 16 -10.33 8.88 0.04
C ALA A 16 -9.07 9.76 0.06
N GLY A 17 -8.76 10.38 1.20
CA GLY A 17 -7.57 11.21 1.37
C GLY A 17 -6.26 10.46 1.17
N HIS A 18 -6.24 9.14 1.37
CA HIS A 18 -5.08 8.30 1.07
C HIS A 18 -5.17 7.65 -0.31
N ILE A 19 -6.38 7.26 -0.73
CA ILE A 19 -6.61 6.52 -1.97
C ILE A 19 -6.42 7.40 -3.19
N GLU A 20 -7.01 8.59 -3.21
CA GLU A 20 -6.98 9.48 -4.38
C GLU A 20 -5.57 9.92 -4.77
N PRO A 21 -4.70 10.36 -3.84
CA PRO A 21 -3.33 10.69 -4.20
C PRO A 21 -2.55 9.49 -4.74
N ALA A 22 -2.75 8.30 -4.17
CA ALA A 22 -2.09 7.08 -4.65
C ALA A 22 -2.54 6.74 -6.06
N LEU A 23 -3.84 6.83 -6.34
CA LEU A 23 -4.38 6.60 -7.67
C LEU A 23 -3.89 7.65 -8.68
N ALA A 24 -3.83 8.92 -8.28
CA ALA A 24 -3.36 9.99 -9.15
C ALA A 24 -1.92 9.73 -9.62
N VAL A 25 -1.04 9.32 -8.72
CA VAL A 25 0.34 8.96 -9.06
C VAL A 25 0.37 7.72 -9.95
N GLY A 26 -0.39 6.68 -9.59
CA GLY A 26 -0.46 5.45 -10.37
C GLY A 26 -0.96 5.70 -11.79
N GLU A 27 -2.02 6.45 -11.95
CA GLU A 27 -2.57 6.80 -13.26
C GLU A 27 -1.58 7.60 -14.09
N ALA A 28 -0.89 8.57 -13.48
CA ALA A 28 0.12 9.37 -14.17
C ALA A 28 1.30 8.51 -14.64
N LEU A 29 1.75 7.57 -13.83
CA LEU A 29 2.84 6.66 -14.21
C LEU A 29 2.40 5.74 -15.35
N ARG A 30 1.16 5.26 -15.30
CA ARG A 30 0.61 4.42 -16.36
C ARG A 30 0.52 5.17 -17.68
N GLU A 31 -0.01 6.39 -17.66
CA GLU A 31 -0.19 7.21 -18.88
C GLU A 31 1.14 7.68 -19.46
N ARG A 32 2.07 8.11 -18.60
CA ARG A 32 3.32 8.73 -19.07
C ARG A 32 4.42 7.72 -19.35
N HIS A 33 4.44 6.60 -18.66
CA HIS A 33 5.55 5.65 -18.69
C HIS A 33 5.11 4.22 -18.99
N GLY A 34 3.81 3.99 -19.20
CA GLY A 34 3.32 2.65 -19.47
C GLY A 34 3.48 1.70 -18.29
N ALA A 35 3.55 2.22 -17.06
CA ALA A 35 3.75 1.41 -15.88
C ALA A 35 2.56 0.47 -15.63
N ARG A 36 2.87 -0.72 -15.12
CA ARG A 36 1.85 -1.62 -14.59
C ARG A 36 1.56 -1.23 -13.17
N ILE A 37 0.30 -0.99 -12.84
CA ILE A 37 -0.11 -0.51 -11.53
C ILE A 37 -0.92 -1.58 -10.83
N THR A 38 -0.51 -1.93 -9.61
CA THR A 38 -1.26 -2.80 -8.71
C THR A 38 -1.46 -2.06 -7.40
N ALA A 39 -2.67 -2.07 -6.87
CA ALA A 39 -2.97 -1.46 -5.59
C ALA A 39 -3.10 -2.51 -4.51
N LEU A 40 -2.59 -2.20 -3.31
CA LEU A 40 -2.88 -2.95 -2.11
C LEU A 40 -4.05 -2.31 -1.38
N GLY A 41 -4.95 -3.12 -0.87
CA GLY A 41 -6.09 -2.64 -0.11
C GLY A 41 -6.56 -3.68 0.90
N THR A 42 -7.61 -3.35 1.62
CA THR A 42 -8.29 -4.26 2.54
C THR A 42 -9.78 -4.28 2.24
N GLU A 43 -10.47 -5.30 2.75
CA GLU A 43 -11.91 -5.40 2.56
C GLU A 43 -12.70 -4.34 3.32
N LYS A 44 -12.09 -3.71 4.31
CA LYS A 44 -12.76 -2.76 5.19
C LYS A 44 -12.68 -1.31 4.72
N GLY A 45 -11.79 -1.00 3.77
CA GLY A 45 -11.58 0.35 3.31
C GLY A 45 -12.39 0.70 2.06
N LEU A 46 -12.38 1.97 1.70
CA LEU A 46 -13.02 2.45 0.48
C LEU A 46 -12.31 1.97 -0.79
N GLU A 47 -11.07 1.51 -0.66
CA GLU A 47 -10.27 1.03 -1.79
C GLU A 47 -10.93 -0.10 -2.54
N ARG A 48 -11.70 -0.93 -1.86
CA ARG A 48 -12.43 -2.04 -2.47
C ARG A 48 -13.38 -1.58 -3.57
N ASP A 49 -14.00 -0.42 -3.39
CA ASP A 49 -14.96 0.11 -4.35
C ASP A 49 -14.31 1.09 -5.33
N ILE A 50 -13.46 1.97 -4.82
CA ILE A 50 -12.88 3.07 -5.61
C ILE A 50 -11.84 2.56 -6.61
N ILE A 51 -10.95 1.68 -6.19
CA ILE A 51 -9.80 1.28 -7.01
C ILE A 51 -10.21 0.46 -8.24
N PRO A 52 -11.03 -0.59 -8.10
CA PRO A 52 -11.49 -1.32 -9.30
C PRO A 52 -12.31 -0.46 -10.25
N ALA A 53 -13.11 0.47 -9.71
CA ALA A 53 -13.89 1.39 -10.55
C ALA A 53 -13.01 2.29 -11.42
N ARG A 54 -11.75 2.51 -11.05
CA ARG A 54 -10.77 3.29 -11.80
C ARG A 54 -9.92 2.45 -12.74
N GLY A 55 -10.24 1.16 -12.87
CA GLY A 55 -9.52 0.26 -13.77
C GLY A 55 -8.14 -0.16 -13.28
N VAL A 56 -7.91 -0.13 -11.98
CA VAL A 56 -6.65 -0.56 -11.37
C VAL A 56 -6.85 -1.90 -10.65
N ASP A 57 -5.92 -2.82 -10.84
CA ASP A 57 -5.95 -4.12 -10.17
C ASP A 57 -5.75 -3.92 -8.67
N LEU A 58 -6.60 -4.56 -7.89
CA LEU A 58 -6.57 -4.49 -6.43
C LEU A 58 -6.25 -5.85 -5.83
N SER A 59 -5.22 -5.90 -5.00
CA SER A 59 -4.88 -7.07 -4.20
C SER A 59 -5.19 -6.78 -2.74
N LEU A 60 -5.97 -7.64 -2.10
CA LEU A 60 -6.39 -7.46 -0.72
C LEU A 60 -5.42 -8.12 0.24
N ILE A 61 -5.12 -7.42 1.32
CA ILE A 61 -4.33 -7.96 2.45
C ILE A 61 -5.14 -7.85 3.73
N THR A 62 -4.72 -8.57 4.75
CA THR A 62 -5.36 -8.54 6.06
C THR A 62 -5.31 -7.13 6.63
N PRO A 63 -6.45 -6.55 7.06
CA PRO A 63 -6.44 -5.25 7.71
C PRO A 63 -5.72 -5.32 9.06
N VAL A 64 -4.95 -4.28 9.36
CA VAL A 64 -4.17 -4.18 10.61
C VAL A 64 -4.62 -2.92 11.35
N PRO A 65 -5.82 -2.95 11.98
CA PRO A 65 -6.26 -1.82 12.76
C PRO A 65 -5.41 -1.68 14.01
N ILE A 66 -5.00 -0.44 14.32
CA ILE A 66 -4.25 -0.17 15.53
C ILE A 66 -5.26 0.27 16.61
N PRO A 67 -5.46 -0.52 17.66
CA PRO A 67 -6.42 -0.16 18.70
C PRO A 67 -5.91 1.05 19.49
N ARG A 68 -6.82 1.98 19.79
CA ARG A 68 -6.51 3.17 20.58
C ARG A 68 -6.49 2.89 22.08
N LYS A 69 -7.04 1.75 22.49
CA LYS A 69 -7.15 1.32 23.88
C LYS A 69 -6.53 -0.05 24.05
N VAL A 70 -6.03 -0.35 25.25
CA VAL A 70 -5.55 -1.69 25.58
C VAL A 70 -6.77 -2.61 25.64
N ASN A 71 -6.89 -3.51 24.68
CA ASN A 71 -7.94 -4.51 24.60
C ASN A 71 -7.39 -5.78 23.93
N ALA A 72 -8.27 -6.78 23.71
CA ALA A 72 -7.87 -8.04 23.08
C ALA A 72 -7.27 -7.86 21.68
N GLN A 73 -7.66 -6.82 20.94
CA GLN A 73 -7.12 -6.56 19.61
C GLN A 73 -5.65 -6.17 19.64
N LEU A 74 -5.20 -5.56 20.73
CA LEU A 74 -3.79 -5.19 20.90
C LEU A 74 -2.88 -6.43 20.90
N PHE A 75 -3.35 -7.53 21.49
CA PHE A 75 -2.62 -8.79 21.51
C PHE A 75 -2.60 -9.48 20.15
N LYS A 76 -3.59 -9.20 19.29
CA LYS A 76 -3.65 -9.75 17.93
C LYS A 76 -2.85 -8.93 16.93
N LEU A 77 -2.45 -7.71 17.29
CA LEU A 77 -1.74 -6.80 16.39
C LEU A 77 -0.48 -7.41 15.77
N PRO A 78 0.43 -8.05 16.54
CA PRO A 78 1.63 -8.65 15.95
C PRO A 78 1.31 -9.74 14.92
N PHE A 79 0.29 -10.56 15.19
CA PHE A 79 -0.13 -11.63 14.27
C PHE A 79 -0.74 -11.05 13.00
N ASN A 80 -1.63 -10.08 13.14
CA ASN A 80 -2.26 -9.43 11.99
C ASN A 80 -1.24 -8.70 11.14
N LEU A 81 -0.30 -8.00 11.78
CA LEU A 81 0.77 -7.31 11.08
C LEU A 81 1.67 -8.28 10.31
N SER A 82 2.10 -9.36 10.97
CA SER A 82 2.93 -10.39 10.35
C SER A 82 2.23 -11.01 9.14
N ARG A 83 0.94 -11.30 9.28
CA ARG A 83 0.13 -11.86 8.20
C ARG A 83 0.02 -10.88 7.03
N ALA A 84 -0.31 -9.62 7.32
CA ALA A 84 -0.44 -8.59 6.28
C ALA A 84 0.88 -8.35 5.56
N VAL A 85 1.99 -8.33 6.28
CA VAL A 85 3.33 -8.18 5.68
C VAL A 85 3.64 -9.37 4.77
N GLY A 86 3.34 -10.60 5.20
CA GLY A 86 3.52 -11.79 4.38
C GLY A 86 2.70 -11.75 3.10
N GLU A 87 1.44 -11.34 3.21
CA GLU A 87 0.56 -11.18 2.06
C GLU A 87 1.06 -10.07 1.11
N ALA A 88 1.49 -8.95 1.66
CA ALA A 88 2.07 -7.86 0.87
C ALA A 88 3.34 -8.30 0.15
N LYS A 89 4.24 -9.04 0.81
CA LYS A 89 5.42 -9.63 0.17
C LYS A 89 5.05 -10.51 -1.00
N GLN A 90 4.03 -11.33 -0.84
CA GLN A 90 3.58 -12.22 -1.91
C GLN A 90 3.08 -11.43 -3.11
N VAL A 91 2.31 -10.36 -2.89
CA VAL A 91 1.86 -9.49 -3.98
C VAL A 91 3.05 -8.84 -4.69
N LEU A 92 4.01 -8.32 -3.93
CA LEU A 92 5.19 -7.68 -4.50
C LEU A 92 5.99 -8.66 -5.38
N LYS A 93 6.08 -9.91 -4.98
CA LYS A 93 6.75 -10.95 -5.77
C LYS A 93 5.93 -11.32 -7.00
N ASP A 94 4.62 -11.51 -6.85
CA ASP A 94 3.75 -11.95 -7.94
C ASP A 94 3.69 -10.93 -9.07
N VAL A 95 3.70 -9.63 -8.76
CA VAL A 95 3.68 -8.58 -9.77
C VAL A 95 5.07 -8.11 -10.18
N GLU A 96 6.11 -8.72 -9.61
CA GLU A 96 7.51 -8.34 -9.85
C GLU A 96 7.71 -6.82 -9.63
N ALA A 97 7.29 -6.35 -8.46
CA ALA A 97 7.28 -4.92 -8.15
C ALA A 97 8.68 -4.31 -8.20
N ASP A 98 8.82 -3.23 -8.94
CA ASP A 98 10.05 -2.44 -9.01
C ASP A 98 10.09 -1.35 -7.96
N VAL A 99 8.92 -0.86 -7.55
CA VAL A 99 8.80 0.24 -6.59
C VAL A 99 7.44 0.19 -5.90
N VAL A 100 7.42 0.66 -4.65
CA VAL A 100 6.20 0.84 -3.88
C VAL A 100 6.00 2.33 -3.63
N PHE A 101 4.79 2.82 -3.82
CA PHE A 101 4.41 4.20 -3.52
C PHE A 101 3.26 4.21 -2.53
N GLY A 102 3.47 4.78 -1.35
CA GLY A 102 2.48 4.80 -0.29
C GLY A 102 2.07 6.19 0.12
N THR A 103 0.80 6.34 0.49
CA THR A 103 0.21 7.60 0.95
C THR A 103 -0.31 7.55 2.37
N GLY A 104 -0.30 6.37 2.98
CA GLY A 104 -0.75 6.17 4.36
C GLY A 104 -1.96 5.25 4.48
N GLY A 105 -2.48 5.15 5.67
CA GLY A 105 -3.57 4.24 6.00
C GLY A 105 -3.08 2.87 6.45
N TYR A 106 -4.03 1.97 6.71
CA TYR A 106 -3.73 0.64 7.29
C TYR A 106 -2.94 -0.27 6.34
N VAL A 107 -2.96 0.03 5.05
CA VAL A 107 -2.30 -0.77 4.01
C VAL A 107 -0.82 -0.39 3.86
N ALA A 108 -0.50 0.88 4.06
CA ALA A 108 0.83 1.41 3.77
C ALA A 108 1.91 0.85 4.70
N GLY A 109 1.62 0.70 5.99
CA GLY A 109 2.58 0.15 6.95
C GLY A 109 3.11 -1.23 6.55
N PRO A 110 2.23 -2.23 6.37
CA PRO A 110 2.65 -3.54 5.89
C PRO A 110 3.39 -3.49 4.54
N ALA A 111 2.97 -2.62 3.62
CA ALA A 111 3.61 -2.46 2.32
C ALA A 111 5.06 -1.96 2.47
N TYR A 112 5.31 -0.99 3.34
CA TYR A 112 6.66 -0.48 3.58
C TYR A 112 7.58 -1.53 4.19
N ILE A 113 7.07 -2.28 5.17
CA ILE A 113 7.84 -3.37 5.80
C ILE A 113 8.17 -4.45 4.77
N ALA A 114 7.19 -4.85 3.96
CA ALA A 114 7.38 -5.85 2.92
C ALA A 114 8.41 -5.39 1.88
N ALA A 115 8.30 -4.17 1.40
CA ALA A 115 9.24 -3.60 0.43
C ALA A 115 10.66 -3.56 0.99
N ARG A 116 10.82 -3.07 2.21
CA ARG A 116 12.12 -3.02 2.87
C ARG A 116 12.74 -4.41 3.01
N SER A 117 11.92 -5.39 3.41
CA SER A 117 12.35 -6.78 3.57
C SER A 117 12.82 -7.41 2.25
N LEU A 118 12.22 -7.03 1.13
CA LEU A 118 12.57 -7.55 -0.20
C LEU A 118 13.61 -6.70 -0.94
N GLY A 119 14.08 -5.61 -0.33
CA GLY A 119 15.01 -4.71 -0.98
C GLY A 119 14.41 -3.87 -2.10
N ILE A 120 13.08 -3.69 -2.10
CA ILE A 120 12.37 -2.90 -3.09
C ILE A 120 12.29 -1.45 -2.61
N PRO A 121 12.69 -0.47 -3.42
CA PRO A 121 12.59 0.93 -3.04
C PRO A 121 11.12 1.35 -2.88
N PHE A 122 10.87 2.23 -1.91
CA PHE A 122 9.54 2.76 -1.71
C PHE A 122 9.58 4.25 -1.42
N TYR A 123 8.51 4.92 -1.82
CA TYR A 123 8.33 6.36 -1.64
C TYR A 123 7.10 6.60 -0.77
N VAL A 124 7.22 7.58 0.13
CA VAL A 124 6.15 7.94 1.06
C VAL A 124 5.69 9.35 0.75
N LEU A 125 4.41 9.51 0.44
CA LEU A 125 3.78 10.81 0.30
C LEU A 125 2.90 11.07 1.52
N GLU A 126 3.19 12.14 2.25
CA GLU A 126 2.34 12.57 3.36
C GLU A 126 1.46 13.73 2.91
N THR A 127 0.15 13.53 3.01
CA THR A 127 -0.83 14.52 2.57
C THR A 127 -1.43 15.32 3.73
N ASN A 128 -1.07 14.99 4.97
CA ASN A 128 -1.55 15.68 6.16
C ASN A 128 -0.46 16.55 6.77
N ALA A 129 -0.87 17.60 7.49
CA ALA A 129 0.07 18.48 8.19
C ALA A 129 0.92 17.73 9.23
N LEU A 130 0.35 16.69 9.84
CA LEU A 130 1.06 15.80 10.74
C LEU A 130 1.10 14.40 10.12
N ALA A 131 2.30 13.85 10.07
CA ALA A 131 2.50 12.54 9.46
C ALA A 131 1.71 11.45 10.19
N GLY A 132 1.01 10.62 9.43
CA GLY A 132 0.34 9.45 9.94
C GLY A 132 1.31 8.38 10.42
N MET A 133 0.83 7.44 11.24
CA MET A 133 1.67 6.42 11.88
C MET A 133 2.38 5.53 10.85
N ALA A 134 1.67 5.11 9.80
CA ALA A 134 2.24 4.26 8.76
C ALA A 134 3.38 4.99 8.02
N ASN A 135 3.17 6.26 7.69
CA ASN A 135 4.18 7.04 6.99
C ASN A 135 5.40 7.34 7.87
N LYS A 136 5.17 7.56 9.17
CA LYS A 136 6.28 7.69 10.13
C LYS A 136 7.13 6.42 10.20
N LEU A 137 6.51 5.26 10.11
CA LEU A 137 7.21 3.98 10.07
C LEU A 137 8.04 3.85 8.79
N GLY A 138 7.50 4.28 7.66
CA GLY A 138 8.16 4.16 6.36
C GLY A 138 9.44 4.95 6.25
N VAL A 139 9.52 6.12 6.91
CA VAL A 139 10.69 7.01 6.79
C VAL A 139 11.78 6.73 7.83
N LYS A 140 11.59 5.78 8.71
CA LYS A 140 12.61 5.34 9.66
C LYS A 140 13.45 4.20 9.09
#